data_38591bde401c7fc3b3b077bd98d4f422
#
_entry.id   38591bde401c7fc3b3b077bd98d4f422
#
_cell.length_a   1.000
_cell.length_b   1.000
_cell.length_c   1.000
_cell.angle_alpha   90.00
_cell.angle_beta   90.00
_cell.angle_gamma   90.00
#
_symmetry.space_group_name_H-M   'P 1'
#
loop_
_entity.id
_entity.type
_entity.pdbx_description
1 polymer ?
#
loop_
_entity_poly.entity_id
_entity_poly.type
_entity_poly.pdbx_seq_one_letter_code
_entity_poly.pdbx_strand_id
1 'polypeptide(L)'
;FWMGLSFRVKSSPMILYREMNNGYFRSITMSLEEIIKTRRAIFPKQMSGGKVPDEVIDKMLELANWAPTHRHTEPWRFKVYSGDAMGRMLDFCKVCYVRDTPAEKFNSIKLEKIEERKEQVSHIVAICMSRDKVLPEWEEIAATAMAVQNMWLYLGSTKKYGGYWSTPGYALGDDFSAFLHLPEGERCLGLFYVGTIAESSISADGRRGDWGEKVKFEG
;
A
#
# COMPACT_ATOMS: atom_id res chain seq x y z
N PHE A 1 -41.61 32.94 -0.43
CA PHE A 1 -40.35 32.96 0.33
C PHE A 1 -39.61 31.67 0.11
N TRP A 2 -38.65 31.65 -0.81
CA TRP A 2 -37.74 30.56 -1.04
C TRP A 2 -36.42 30.94 -0.38
N MET A 3 -36.02 30.24 0.69
CA MET A 3 -34.68 30.29 1.24
C MET A 3 -33.82 29.26 0.50
N GLY A 4 -32.88 29.75 -0.32
CA GLY A 4 -31.89 28.92 -0.99
C GLY A 4 -30.83 28.44 0.00
N LEU A 5 -30.77 27.13 0.23
CA LEU A 5 -29.66 26.48 0.88
C LEU A 5 -28.51 26.30 -0.12
N SER A 6 -27.53 27.16 -0.05
CA SER A 6 -26.29 27.01 -0.80
C SER A 6 -25.44 25.90 -0.16
N PHE A 7 -25.41 24.71 -0.77
CA PHE A 7 -24.43 23.68 -0.47
C PHE A 7 -23.09 24.09 -1.08
N ARG A 8 -22.19 24.57 -0.22
CA ARG A 8 -20.79 24.73 -0.59
C ARG A 8 -20.16 23.35 -0.69
N VAL A 9 -20.04 22.82 -1.91
CA VAL A 9 -19.18 21.66 -2.21
C VAL A 9 -17.75 22.09 -1.92
N LYS A 10 -17.15 21.59 -0.85
CA LYS A 10 -15.71 21.68 -0.64
C LYS A 10 -15.02 20.85 -1.73
N SER A 11 -14.50 21.52 -2.74
CA SER A 11 -13.64 20.88 -3.75
C SER A 11 -12.45 20.25 -3.05
N SER A 12 -12.28 18.93 -3.25
CA SER A 12 -11.07 18.21 -2.85
C SER A 12 -9.83 18.94 -3.39
N PRO A 13 -8.75 19.04 -2.62
CA PRO A 13 -7.52 19.67 -3.10
C PRO A 13 -6.96 18.81 -4.25
N MET A 14 -7.05 19.32 -5.48
CA MET A 14 -6.26 18.83 -6.60
C MET A 14 -4.80 19.03 -6.22
N ILE A 15 -4.03 17.94 -6.18
CA ILE A 15 -2.57 18.03 -5.99
C ILE A 15 -2.00 18.61 -7.27
N LEU A 16 -1.75 19.93 -7.24
CA LEU A 16 -1.12 20.67 -8.33
C LEU A 16 0.40 20.53 -8.21
N TYR A 17 1.02 19.76 -9.09
CA TYR A 17 2.47 19.82 -9.28
C TYR A 17 2.79 21.08 -10.09
N ARG A 18 3.67 21.95 -9.54
CA ARG A 18 4.17 23.15 -10.21
C ARG A 18 5.50 22.80 -10.90
N GLU A 19 5.49 22.63 -12.22
CA GLU A 19 6.69 22.80 -13.02
C GLU A 19 6.67 24.18 -13.68
N MET A 20 7.75 24.95 -13.49
CA MET A 20 7.94 26.24 -14.17
C MET A 20 8.64 25.99 -15.49
N ASN A 21 7.90 26.09 -16.59
CA ASN A 21 8.48 26.26 -17.91
C ASN A 21 7.74 27.40 -18.63
N ASN A 22 8.46 28.44 -19.03
CA ASN A 22 7.97 29.60 -19.78
C ASN A 22 6.75 30.37 -19.23
N GLY A 23 6.65 30.55 -17.91
CA GLY A 23 5.66 31.47 -17.30
C GLY A 23 4.19 31.01 -17.33
N TYR A 24 3.88 29.81 -17.82
CA TYR A 24 2.54 29.24 -17.78
C TYR A 24 2.46 28.04 -16.83
N PHE A 25 1.47 28.08 -15.92
CA PHE A 25 1.18 26.95 -15.04
C PHE A 25 0.39 25.89 -15.81
N ARG A 26 1.02 24.79 -16.14
CA ARG A 26 0.32 23.61 -16.66
C ARG A 26 0.04 22.66 -15.51
N SER A 27 -1.23 22.48 -15.17
CA SER A 27 -1.65 21.40 -14.29
C SER A 27 -1.49 20.09 -15.06
N ILE A 28 -0.44 19.31 -14.74
CA ILE A 28 -0.26 17.98 -15.32
C ILE A 28 -1.10 17.02 -14.47
N THR A 29 -2.35 16.84 -14.87
CA THR A 29 -3.19 15.79 -14.32
C THR A 29 -2.88 14.51 -15.09
N MET A 30 -2.31 13.50 -14.42
CA MET A 30 -2.12 12.18 -15.04
C MET A 30 -3.48 11.54 -15.33
N SER A 31 -3.62 10.95 -16.50
CA SER A 31 -4.79 10.11 -16.80
C SER A 31 -4.75 8.82 -15.97
N LEU A 32 -5.90 8.19 -15.78
CA LEU A 32 -5.98 6.89 -15.11
C LEU A 32 -5.09 5.84 -15.82
N GLU A 33 -5.07 5.86 -17.14
CA GLU A 33 -4.22 4.98 -17.95
C GLU A 33 -2.73 5.17 -17.63
N GLU A 34 -2.27 6.42 -17.55
CA GLU A 34 -0.87 6.73 -17.20
C GLU A 34 -0.53 6.27 -15.80
N ILE A 35 -1.43 6.50 -14.81
CA ILE A 35 -1.23 6.05 -13.43
C ILE A 35 -1.08 4.52 -13.39
N ILE A 36 -1.98 3.78 -14.05
CA ILE A 36 -1.93 2.32 -14.09
C ILE A 36 -0.62 1.83 -14.75
N LYS A 37 -0.23 2.43 -15.88
CA LYS A 37 0.95 2.02 -16.63
C LYS A 37 2.26 2.39 -15.93
N THR A 38 2.30 3.48 -15.18
CA THR A 38 3.53 4.00 -14.54
C THR A 38 3.71 3.61 -13.09
N ARG A 39 2.63 3.21 -12.38
CA ARG A 39 2.73 2.74 -11.00
C ARG A 39 3.73 1.58 -10.87
N ARG A 40 4.65 1.70 -9.91
CA ARG A 40 5.67 0.68 -9.60
C ARG A 40 5.63 0.30 -8.12
N ALA A 41 6.18 -0.86 -7.81
CA ALA A 41 6.59 -1.19 -6.47
C ALA A 41 7.85 -0.37 -6.13
N ILE A 42 7.78 0.44 -5.09
CA ILE A 42 8.92 1.22 -4.58
C ILE A 42 9.42 0.51 -3.34
N PHE A 43 10.54 -0.17 -3.46
CA PHE A 43 11.13 -0.93 -2.36
C PHE A 43 11.62 0.01 -1.25
N PRO A 44 11.68 -0.43 0.03
CA PRO A 44 12.18 0.40 1.13
C PRO A 44 13.51 1.08 0.84
N LYS A 45 14.48 0.38 0.26
CA LYS A 45 15.79 0.95 -0.14
C LYS A 45 15.71 2.09 -1.19
N GLN A 46 14.57 2.30 -1.79
CA GLN A 46 14.30 3.38 -2.76
C GLN A 46 13.54 4.54 -2.09
N MET A 47 13.27 4.44 -0.80
CA MET A 47 12.62 5.47 -0.01
C MET A 47 13.66 6.29 0.75
N SER A 48 13.36 7.58 0.95
CA SER A 48 14.31 8.55 1.53
C SER A 48 14.26 8.66 3.06
N GLY A 49 13.35 7.94 3.73
CA GLY A 49 13.07 8.14 5.16
C GLY A 49 12.22 9.38 5.47
N GLY A 50 11.92 10.20 4.47
CA GLY A 50 11.07 11.38 4.66
C GLY A 50 9.65 11.00 5.09
N LYS A 51 9.09 11.74 6.05
CA LYS A 51 7.73 11.53 6.54
C LYS A 51 6.71 11.73 5.42
N VAL A 52 5.79 10.78 5.26
CA VAL A 52 4.58 10.93 4.46
C VAL A 52 3.53 11.60 5.34
N PRO A 53 2.88 12.71 4.90
CA PRO A 53 1.85 13.36 5.68
C PRO A 53 0.68 12.46 6.01
N ASP A 54 0.09 12.65 7.18
CA ASP A 54 -1.02 11.84 7.66
C ASP A 54 -2.24 11.96 6.73
N GLU A 55 -2.46 13.13 6.12
CA GLU A 55 -3.53 13.36 5.14
C GLU A 55 -3.38 12.51 3.87
N VAL A 56 -2.14 12.16 3.51
CA VAL A 56 -1.86 11.26 2.38
C VAL A 56 -2.21 9.82 2.76
N ILE A 57 -1.90 9.43 3.99
CA ILE A 57 -2.26 8.10 4.52
C ILE A 57 -3.77 7.96 4.63
N ASP A 58 -4.45 8.97 5.19
CA ASP A 58 -5.91 8.99 5.32
C ASP A 58 -6.58 8.88 3.95
N LYS A 59 -6.12 9.67 2.97
CA LYS A 59 -6.67 9.63 1.61
C LYS A 59 -6.42 8.29 0.92
N MET A 60 -5.24 7.71 1.12
CA MET A 60 -4.90 6.38 0.61
C MET A 60 -5.86 5.32 1.15
N LEU A 61 -6.15 5.35 2.44
CA LEU A 61 -7.05 4.39 3.11
C LEU A 61 -8.52 4.63 2.73
N GLU A 62 -8.94 5.91 2.63
CA GLU A 62 -10.27 6.26 2.13
C GLU A 62 -10.49 5.66 0.74
N LEU A 63 -9.54 5.80 -0.18
CA LEU A 63 -9.65 5.26 -1.53
C LEU A 63 -9.59 3.73 -1.57
N ALA A 64 -8.87 3.10 -0.65
CA ALA A 64 -8.90 1.64 -0.48
C ALA A 64 -10.32 1.14 -0.20
N ASN A 65 -11.11 1.88 0.58
CA ASN A 65 -12.48 1.53 0.94
C ASN A 65 -13.47 1.54 -0.25
N TRP A 66 -13.07 2.07 -1.41
CA TRP A 66 -13.86 2.04 -2.64
C TRP A 66 -13.58 0.81 -3.51
N ALA A 67 -12.89 -0.20 -3.00
CA ALA A 67 -12.69 -1.44 -3.72
C ALA A 67 -14.00 -2.22 -3.90
N PRO A 68 -14.17 -2.94 -5.02
CA PRO A 68 -15.32 -3.81 -5.19
C PRO A 68 -15.26 -5.00 -4.23
N THR A 69 -16.41 -5.43 -3.75
CA THR A 69 -16.57 -6.55 -2.83
C THR A 69 -17.85 -7.31 -3.11
N HIS A 70 -17.85 -8.62 -2.93
CA HIS A 70 -19.06 -9.43 -3.05
C HIS A 70 -19.93 -9.26 -1.81
N ARG A 71 -21.26 -9.07 -1.98
CA ARG A 71 -22.24 -8.94 -0.90
C ARG A 71 -21.90 -7.86 0.15
N HIS A 72 -21.16 -6.84 -0.23
CA HIS A 72 -20.73 -5.76 0.68
C HIS A 72 -20.05 -6.24 1.96
N THR A 73 -19.25 -7.32 1.88
CA THR A 73 -18.49 -7.83 3.05
C THR A 73 -17.40 -6.88 3.49
N GLU A 74 -16.86 -6.07 2.56
CA GLU A 74 -15.78 -5.10 2.84
C GLU A 74 -14.70 -5.72 3.74
N PRO A 75 -14.05 -6.82 3.27
CA PRO A 75 -13.27 -7.68 4.16
C PRO A 75 -11.95 -7.05 4.61
N TRP A 76 -11.47 -6.02 3.95
CA TRP A 76 -10.18 -5.39 4.26
C TRP A 76 -10.18 -4.77 5.66
N ARG A 77 -9.08 -5.01 6.36
CA ARG A 77 -8.75 -4.40 7.66
C ARG A 77 -7.32 -3.91 7.56
N PHE A 78 -7.09 -2.68 7.97
CA PHE A 78 -5.75 -2.08 7.91
C PHE A 78 -5.32 -1.63 9.31
N LYS A 79 -4.09 -1.98 9.69
CA LYS A 79 -3.45 -1.46 10.91
C LYS A 79 -2.23 -0.66 10.50
N VAL A 80 -2.22 0.63 10.82
CA VAL A 80 -1.18 1.57 10.42
C VAL A 80 -0.19 1.78 11.55
N TYR A 81 1.08 1.63 11.24
CA TYR A 81 2.19 1.79 12.17
C TYR A 81 3.15 2.88 11.66
N SER A 82 3.51 3.81 12.54
CA SER A 82 4.50 4.86 12.30
C SER A 82 5.32 5.12 13.54
N GLY A 83 6.45 5.84 13.44
CA GLY A 83 7.30 6.19 14.56
C GLY A 83 7.67 4.97 15.43
N ASP A 84 7.56 5.12 16.75
CA ASP A 84 7.93 4.08 17.71
C ASP A 84 7.13 2.79 17.56
N ALA A 85 5.84 2.88 17.16
CA ALA A 85 5.03 1.70 16.91
C ALA A 85 5.55 0.89 15.72
N MET A 86 6.00 1.57 14.66
CA MET A 86 6.66 0.95 13.52
C MET A 86 8.00 0.31 13.94
N GLY A 87 8.78 1.01 14.77
CA GLY A 87 10.02 0.48 15.33
C GLY A 87 9.79 -0.85 16.05
N ARG A 88 8.82 -0.90 16.98
CA ARG A 88 8.46 -2.14 17.70
C ARG A 88 8.01 -3.26 16.76
N MET A 89 7.22 -2.94 15.72
CA MET A 89 6.82 -3.94 14.71
C MET A 89 8.05 -4.51 13.98
N LEU A 90 8.99 -3.67 13.56
CA LEU A 90 10.20 -4.14 12.86
C LEU A 90 11.10 -4.97 13.77
N ASP A 91 11.20 -4.62 15.06
CA ASP A 91 11.90 -5.45 16.05
C ASP A 91 11.23 -6.82 16.21
N PHE A 92 9.92 -6.86 16.27
CA PHE A 92 9.18 -8.13 16.29
C PHE A 92 9.38 -8.92 14.99
N CYS A 93 9.39 -8.27 13.83
CA CYS A 93 9.73 -8.92 12.55
C CYS A 93 11.12 -9.58 12.57
N LYS A 94 12.12 -8.93 13.21
CA LYS A 94 13.46 -9.53 13.35
C LYS A 94 13.42 -10.78 14.22
N VAL A 95 12.72 -10.71 15.36
CA VAL A 95 12.54 -11.88 16.25
C VAL A 95 11.91 -13.05 15.50
N CYS A 96 10.81 -12.80 14.80
CA CYS A 96 10.14 -13.82 13.98
C CYS A 96 11.06 -14.37 12.87
N TYR A 97 11.78 -13.51 12.18
CA TYR A 97 12.71 -13.94 11.13
C TYR A 97 13.79 -14.87 11.66
N VAL A 98 14.40 -14.53 12.81
CA VAL A 98 15.45 -15.37 13.44
C VAL A 98 14.87 -16.71 13.89
N ARG A 99 13.71 -16.69 14.52
CA ARG A 99 13.06 -17.90 15.06
C ARG A 99 12.59 -18.86 13.95
N ASP A 100 11.94 -18.32 12.92
CA ASP A 100 11.19 -19.11 11.94
C ASP A 100 12.02 -19.46 10.69
N THR A 101 13.25 -18.94 10.59
CA THR A 101 14.12 -19.21 9.45
C THR A 101 15.08 -20.35 9.78
N PRO A 102 15.01 -21.51 9.05
CA PRO A 102 15.99 -22.58 9.20
C PRO A 102 17.42 -22.08 9.02
N ALA A 103 18.36 -22.65 9.76
CA ALA A 103 19.76 -22.19 9.80
C ALA A 103 20.40 -22.13 8.40
N GLU A 104 20.09 -23.08 7.53
CA GLU A 104 20.61 -23.13 6.16
C GLU A 104 20.01 -22.05 5.22
N LYS A 105 18.90 -21.42 5.63
CA LYS A 105 18.22 -20.32 4.89
C LYS A 105 18.42 -18.97 5.56
N PHE A 106 19.06 -18.96 6.72
CA PHE A 106 19.31 -17.72 7.46
C PHE A 106 20.27 -16.82 6.69
N ASN A 107 19.97 -15.54 6.64
CA ASN A 107 20.79 -14.54 5.96
C ASN A 107 20.80 -13.25 6.77
N SER A 108 21.96 -12.91 7.33
CA SER A 108 22.17 -11.69 8.13
C SER A 108 21.80 -10.42 7.37
N ILE A 109 22.06 -10.38 6.06
CA ILE A 109 21.70 -9.23 5.22
C ILE A 109 20.17 -8.98 5.22
N LYS A 110 19.36 -10.04 5.31
CA LYS A 110 17.90 -9.86 5.45
C LYS A 110 17.51 -9.26 6.79
N LEU A 111 18.22 -9.64 7.86
CA LEU A 111 18.02 -9.09 9.20
C LEU A 111 18.39 -7.60 9.23
N GLU A 112 19.54 -7.25 8.66
CA GLU A 112 19.99 -5.87 8.50
C GLU A 112 18.98 -5.03 7.73
N LYS A 113 18.45 -5.55 6.60
CA LYS A 113 17.42 -4.88 5.81
C LYS A 113 16.09 -4.68 6.55
N ILE A 114 15.77 -5.51 7.55
CA ILE A 114 14.59 -5.25 8.40
C ILE A 114 14.89 -4.05 9.31
N GLU A 115 16.09 -3.95 9.86
CA GLU A 115 16.50 -2.82 10.70
C GLU A 115 16.55 -1.50 9.92
N GLU A 116 17.17 -1.51 8.74
CA GLU A 116 17.28 -0.34 7.85
C GLU A 116 15.92 0.29 7.51
N ARG A 117 14.83 -0.50 7.51
CA ARG A 117 13.49 0.02 7.23
C ARG A 117 13.03 1.07 8.23
N LYS A 118 13.58 1.09 9.45
CA LYS A 118 13.26 2.12 10.46
C LYS A 118 13.59 3.52 9.96
N GLU A 119 14.67 3.62 9.16
CA GLU A 119 15.17 4.88 8.61
C GLU A 119 14.65 5.14 7.16
N GLN A 120 14.19 4.11 6.49
CA GLN A 120 13.82 4.20 5.08
C GLN A 120 12.34 4.51 4.87
N VAL A 121 11.45 3.91 5.69
CA VAL A 121 10.01 4.00 5.46
C VAL A 121 9.34 4.96 6.45
N SER A 122 8.24 5.53 6.04
CA SER A 122 7.43 6.42 6.88
C SER A 122 6.35 5.68 7.66
N HIS A 123 5.69 4.72 7.00
CA HIS A 123 4.59 3.94 7.57
C HIS A 123 4.66 2.49 7.13
N ILE A 124 4.15 1.61 7.97
CA ILE A 124 3.83 0.22 7.62
C ILE A 124 2.35 0.02 7.84
N VAL A 125 1.66 -0.47 6.82
CA VAL A 125 0.26 -0.87 6.91
C VAL A 125 0.19 -2.38 6.90
N ALA A 126 -0.22 -3.00 8.00
CA ALA A 126 -0.56 -4.41 8.01
C ALA A 126 -1.86 -4.59 7.23
N ILE A 127 -1.79 -5.36 6.15
CA ILE A 127 -2.93 -5.73 5.32
C ILE A 127 -3.58 -6.92 5.99
N CYS A 128 -4.77 -6.74 6.54
CA CYS A 128 -5.52 -7.79 7.17
C CYS A 128 -6.87 -7.99 6.47
N MET A 129 -7.45 -9.15 6.66
CA MET A 129 -8.72 -9.55 6.07
C MET A 129 -9.61 -10.18 7.14
N SER A 130 -10.85 -9.73 7.22
CA SER A 130 -11.90 -10.37 8.00
C SER A 130 -12.58 -11.44 7.15
N ARG A 131 -12.74 -12.62 7.72
CA ARG A 131 -13.28 -13.79 7.03
C ARG A 131 -14.80 -13.90 7.24
N ASP A 132 -15.58 -13.86 6.15
CA ASP A 132 -16.97 -14.33 6.14
C ASP A 132 -16.99 -15.84 5.83
N LYS A 133 -17.50 -16.65 6.76
CA LYS A 133 -17.51 -18.11 6.63
C LYS A 133 -18.45 -18.61 5.55
N VAL A 134 -19.38 -17.78 5.06
CA VAL A 134 -20.37 -18.16 4.04
C VAL A 134 -19.81 -18.02 2.62
N LEU A 135 -18.89 -17.09 2.40
CA LEU A 135 -18.33 -16.83 1.09
C LEU A 135 -17.05 -17.61 0.82
N PRO A 136 -16.71 -17.87 -0.45
CA PRO A 136 -15.41 -18.41 -0.80
C PRO A 136 -14.29 -17.47 -0.39
N GLU A 137 -13.28 -17.98 0.29
CA GLU A 137 -12.18 -17.18 0.83
C GLU A 137 -11.42 -16.37 -0.21
N TRP A 138 -11.25 -16.92 -1.41
CA TRP A 138 -10.54 -16.22 -2.50
C TRP A 138 -11.22 -14.91 -2.92
N GLU A 139 -12.54 -14.79 -2.76
CA GLU A 139 -13.26 -13.54 -3.08
C GLU A 139 -12.87 -12.42 -2.13
N GLU A 140 -12.69 -12.72 -0.84
CA GLU A 140 -12.29 -11.76 0.18
C GLU A 140 -10.82 -11.37 0.06
N ILE A 141 -9.96 -12.34 -0.29
CA ILE A 141 -8.56 -12.06 -0.63
C ILE A 141 -8.50 -11.15 -1.86
N ALA A 142 -9.28 -11.43 -2.90
CA ALA A 142 -9.34 -10.63 -4.12
C ALA A 142 -9.83 -9.21 -3.81
N ALA A 143 -10.91 -9.05 -3.04
CA ALA A 143 -11.43 -7.75 -2.63
C ALA A 143 -10.39 -6.95 -1.83
N THR A 144 -9.71 -7.58 -0.86
CA THR A 144 -8.62 -6.94 -0.10
C THR A 144 -7.45 -6.55 -1.01
N ALA A 145 -7.08 -7.39 -1.98
CA ALA A 145 -6.03 -7.06 -2.94
C ALA A 145 -6.42 -5.88 -3.85
N MET A 146 -7.69 -5.77 -4.24
CA MET A 146 -8.20 -4.61 -4.99
C MET A 146 -8.17 -3.33 -4.15
N ALA A 147 -8.45 -3.42 -2.85
CA ALA A 147 -8.30 -2.29 -1.93
C ALA A 147 -6.84 -1.82 -1.87
N VAL A 148 -5.88 -2.73 -1.77
CA VAL A 148 -4.44 -2.40 -1.82
C VAL A 148 -4.04 -1.83 -3.18
N GLN A 149 -4.63 -2.30 -4.29
CA GLN A 149 -4.38 -1.72 -5.60
C GLN A 149 -4.82 -0.25 -5.67
N ASN A 150 -5.97 0.11 -5.06
CA ASN A 150 -6.40 1.50 -4.97
C ASN A 150 -5.40 2.36 -4.19
N MET A 151 -4.88 1.86 -3.05
CA MET A 151 -3.80 2.51 -2.31
C MET A 151 -2.59 2.78 -3.20
N TRP A 152 -2.19 1.79 -3.96
CA TRP A 152 -1.00 1.87 -4.82
C TRP A 152 -1.17 2.83 -5.99
N LEU A 153 -2.36 2.87 -6.62
CA LEU A 153 -2.68 3.80 -7.69
C LEU A 153 -2.65 5.24 -7.18
N TYR A 154 -3.24 5.47 -5.99
CA TYR A 154 -3.21 6.80 -5.38
C TYR A 154 -1.78 7.26 -5.09
N LEU A 155 -0.96 6.43 -4.43
CA LEU A 155 0.45 6.79 -4.19
C LEU A 155 1.19 7.04 -5.50
N GLY A 156 0.99 6.21 -6.53
CA GLY A 156 1.59 6.38 -7.85
C GLY A 156 1.19 7.69 -8.53
N SER A 157 -0.04 8.16 -8.32
CA SER A 157 -0.51 9.44 -8.87
C SER A 157 0.20 10.65 -8.28
N THR A 158 0.74 10.51 -7.06
CA THR A 158 1.46 11.60 -6.38
C THR A 158 2.86 11.83 -6.94
N LYS A 159 3.46 10.85 -7.62
CA LYS A 159 4.86 10.83 -8.08
C LYS A 159 5.91 11.04 -6.98
N LYS A 160 5.47 11.34 -5.76
CA LYS A 160 6.31 11.65 -4.61
C LYS A 160 6.36 10.51 -3.62
N TYR A 161 5.27 9.77 -3.48
CA TYR A 161 5.13 8.70 -2.51
C TYR A 161 5.00 7.35 -3.21
N GLY A 162 5.51 6.32 -2.58
CA GLY A 162 5.47 4.97 -3.12
C GLY A 162 5.13 3.94 -2.07
N GLY A 163 4.76 2.76 -2.55
CA GLY A 163 4.43 1.63 -1.68
C GLY A 163 5.03 0.32 -2.18
N TYR A 164 5.23 -0.61 -1.24
CA TYR A 164 5.71 -1.96 -1.51
C TYR A 164 4.97 -2.96 -0.64
N TRP A 165 4.27 -3.91 -1.26
CA TRP A 165 3.66 -5.04 -0.56
C TRP A 165 4.67 -6.17 -0.42
N SER A 166 4.94 -6.60 0.80
CA SER A 166 5.76 -7.74 1.15
C SER A 166 4.93 -8.76 1.93
N THR A 167 5.15 -10.04 1.64
CA THR A 167 4.48 -11.14 2.33
C THR A 167 5.54 -12.07 2.93
N PRO A 168 6.24 -11.65 3.99
CA PRO A 168 7.18 -12.53 4.66
C PRO A 168 6.41 -13.64 5.38
N GLY A 169 6.94 -14.88 5.34
CA GLY A 169 6.25 -16.05 5.88
C GLY A 169 5.80 -15.88 7.34
N TYR A 170 6.63 -15.26 8.16
CA TYR A 170 6.31 -14.99 9.57
C TYR A 170 5.09 -14.06 9.76
N ALA A 171 4.79 -13.17 8.80
CA ALA A 171 3.65 -12.27 8.90
C ALA A 171 2.29 -12.96 8.70
N LEU A 172 2.29 -14.20 8.26
CA LEU A 172 1.09 -15.01 8.03
C LEU A 172 0.78 -15.97 9.20
N GLY A 173 1.62 -16.00 10.22
CA GLY A 173 1.49 -16.92 11.36
C GLY A 173 0.65 -16.34 12.51
N ASP A 174 0.29 -17.23 13.43
CA ASP A 174 -0.57 -16.91 14.59
C ASP A 174 0.09 -15.90 15.53
N ASP A 175 1.40 -16.00 15.76
CA ASP A 175 2.14 -15.06 16.62
C ASP A 175 2.10 -13.65 16.05
N PHE A 176 2.15 -13.50 14.73
CA PHE A 176 2.03 -12.19 14.10
C PHE A 176 0.59 -11.66 14.19
N SER A 177 -0.39 -12.54 14.06
CA SER A 177 -1.80 -12.21 14.29
C SER A 177 -2.03 -11.76 15.73
N ALA A 178 -1.42 -12.43 16.70
CA ALA A 178 -1.46 -12.05 18.12
C ALA A 178 -0.78 -10.68 18.36
N PHE A 179 0.41 -10.44 17.77
CA PHE A 179 1.09 -9.15 17.84
C PHE A 179 0.23 -8.02 17.25
N LEU A 180 -0.47 -8.29 16.17
CA LEU A 180 -1.40 -7.35 15.55
C LEU A 180 -2.72 -7.21 16.32
N HIS A 181 -2.95 -7.98 17.39
CA HIS A 181 -4.23 -8.06 18.09
C HIS A 181 -5.40 -8.27 17.12
N LEU A 182 -5.29 -9.25 16.23
CA LEU A 182 -6.36 -9.60 15.31
C LEU A 182 -7.44 -10.42 16.05
N PRO A 183 -8.73 -10.08 15.92
CA PRO A 183 -9.80 -10.91 16.44
C PRO A 183 -9.88 -12.24 15.69
N GLU A 184 -10.62 -13.20 16.27
CA GLU A 184 -10.93 -14.46 15.59
C GLU A 184 -11.59 -14.19 14.23
N GLY A 185 -11.18 -14.91 13.22
CA GLY A 185 -11.67 -14.75 11.85
C GLY A 185 -10.95 -13.66 11.04
N GLU A 186 -10.03 -12.91 11.64
CA GLU A 186 -9.14 -12.02 10.90
C GLU A 186 -7.75 -12.62 10.73
N ARG A 187 -7.10 -12.33 9.63
CA ARG A 187 -5.71 -12.71 9.38
C ARG A 187 -4.93 -11.66 8.61
N CYS A 188 -3.62 -11.64 8.79
CA CYS A 188 -2.71 -10.80 8.03
C CYS A 188 -2.41 -11.43 6.66
N LEU A 189 -2.45 -10.62 5.60
CA LEU A 189 -2.08 -10.99 4.23
C LEU A 189 -0.72 -10.42 3.82
N GLY A 190 -0.07 -9.65 4.68
CA GLY A 190 1.23 -9.05 4.45
C GLY A 190 1.36 -7.63 4.96
N LEU A 191 2.48 -7.02 4.64
CA LEU A 191 2.86 -5.68 5.08
C LEU A 191 3.04 -4.76 3.86
N PHE A 192 2.41 -3.59 3.90
CA PHE A 192 2.55 -2.57 2.89
C PHE A 192 3.39 -1.41 3.44
N TYR A 193 4.59 -1.28 2.93
CA TYR A 193 5.53 -0.22 3.29
C TYR A 193 5.22 1.03 2.49
N VAL A 194 5.14 2.18 3.15
CA VAL A 194 4.87 3.48 2.51
C VAL A 194 5.97 4.45 2.84
N GLY A 195 6.47 5.17 1.85
CA GLY A 195 7.54 6.15 2.04
C GLY A 195 7.62 7.19 0.93
N THR A 196 8.40 8.22 1.18
CA THR A 196 8.79 9.23 0.19
C THR A 196 9.83 8.62 -0.74
N ILE A 197 9.62 8.72 -2.06
CA ILE A 197 10.58 8.21 -3.05
C ILE A 197 11.85 9.06 -3.00
N ALA A 198 13.01 8.41 -2.91
CA ALA A 198 14.29 9.13 -2.94
C ALA A 198 14.56 9.70 -4.34
N GLU A 199 15.09 10.92 -4.42
CA GLU A 199 15.42 11.58 -5.69
C GLU A 199 16.41 10.77 -6.53
N SER A 200 17.32 10.04 -5.89
CA SER A 200 18.25 9.13 -6.53
C SER A 200 17.64 7.83 -7.04
N SER A 201 16.36 7.60 -6.73
CA SER A 201 15.66 6.38 -7.12
C SER A 201 15.32 6.39 -8.59
N ILE A 202 15.98 5.52 -9.37
CA ILE A 202 15.59 5.27 -10.76
C ILE A 202 14.39 4.33 -10.74
N SER A 203 13.26 4.81 -11.24
CA SER A 203 12.11 3.94 -11.48
C SER A 203 12.48 2.95 -12.60
N ALA A 204 12.42 1.66 -12.29
CA ALA A 204 12.58 0.65 -13.32
C ALA A 204 11.42 0.74 -14.33
N ASP A 205 11.73 0.60 -15.62
CA ASP A 205 10.71 0.49 -16.65
C ASP A 205 9.78 -0.68 -16.34
N GLY A 206 8.47 -0.44 -16.46
CA GLY A 206 7.47 -1.49 -16.29
C GLY A 206 7.54 -2.47 -17.45
N ARG A 207 7.89 -3.71 -17.15
CA ARG A 207 7.86 -4.79 -18.14
C ARG A 207 6.59 -5.61 -17.97
N ARG A 208 5.90 -5.84 -19.07
CA ARG A 208 4.77 -6.78 -19.17
C ARG A 208 4.92 -7.57 -20.44
N GLY A 209 4.57 -8.85 -20.39
CA GLY A 209 4.41 -9.65 -21.60
C GLY A 209 3.19 -9.18 -22.40
N ASP A 210 3.07 -9.67 -23.62
CA ASP A 210 1.93 -9.35 -24.47
C ASP A 210 0.62 -9.73 -23.76
N TRP A 211 -0.31 -8.81 -23.73
CA TRP A 211 -1.64 -9.05 -23.14
C TRP A 211 -2.49 -9.97 -24.03
N GLY A 212 -2.27 -9.95 -25.37
CA GLY A 212 -2.96 -10.78 -26.33
C GLY A 212 -2.74 -12.27 -26.10
N GLU A 213 -1.55 -12.66 -25.58
CA GLU A 213 -1.27 -14.06 -25.21
C GLU A 213 -2.09 -14.55 -23.99
N LYS A 214 -2.73 -13.64 -23.26
CA LYS A 214 -3.49 -13.91 -22.03
C LYS A 214 -4.99 -13.79 -22.22
N VAL A 215 -5.43 -13.47 -23.43
CA VAL A 215 -6.84 -13.22 -23.75
C VAL A 215 -7.24 -14.04 -24.96
N LYS A 216 -8.36 -14.73 -24.86
CA LYS A 216 -8.98 -15.43 -25.98
C LYS A 216 -10.38 -14.90 -26.16
N PHE A 217 -10.70 -14.48 -27.35
CA PHE A 217 -12.06 -14.05 -27.73
C PHE A 217 -12.80 -15.28 -28.26
N GLU A 218 -13.87 -15.64 -27.58
CA GLU A 218 -14.79 -16.69 -28.01
C GLU A 218 -15.95 -15.98 -28.71
N GLY A 219 -16.09 -16.21 -30.04
CA GLY A 219 -17.11 -15.64 -30.91
C GLY A 219 -18.09 -16.66 -31.42
#